data_a3800e034f13ac805e6546d1b62c8e4b
#
_entry.id   a3800e034f13ac805e6546d1b62c8e4b
#
_cell.length_a   1.000
_cell.length_b   1.000
_cell.length_c   1.000
_cell.angle_alpha   90.00
_cell.angle_beta   90.00
_cell.angle_gamma   90.00
#
_symmetry.space_group_name_H-M   'P 1'
#
loop_
_entity.id
_entity.type
_entity.pdbx_description
1 polymer ?
#
loop_
_entity_poly.entity_id
_entity_poly.type
_entity_poly.pdbx_seq_one_letter_code
_entity_poly.pdbx_strand_id
1 'polypeptide(L)'
;MRPCRALTALMFIPLQALAADELPNELLLRCEGNMNAVLESPTPQTRNAGFSINLRLKDRSIVDMQTGVVEGAECVQVNGEIKCEATKLYPLPNSVIKRFSTVFINRNTRELTLWLESWDYQGSDASGTPAAHLRVLRTGLCHDNALF
;
A
#
# COMPACT_ATOMS: atom_id res chain seq x y z
N MET A 1 -37.36 -51.67 -35.66
CA MET A 1 -36.75 -50.33 -35.64
C MET A 1 -36.94 -49.70 -34.29
N ARG A 2 -35.88 -49.60 -33.50
CA ARG A 2 -35.92 -48.94 -32.17
C ARG A 2 -35.12 -47.65 -32.26
N PRO A 3 -35.64 -46.46 -31.82
CA PRO A 3 -34.87 -45.23 -31.82
C PRO A 3 -33.94 -45.16 -30.62
N CYS A 4 -32.65 -44.94 -30.89
CA CYS A 4 -31.64 -44.59 -29.90
C CYS A 4 -31.96 -43.19 -29.31
N ARG A 5 -32.19 -43.13 -28.02
CA ARG A 5 -32.24 -41.86 -27.27
C ARG A 5 -30.82 -41.51 -26.84
N ALA A 6 -30.28 -40.45 -27.46
CA ALA A 6 -29.03 -39.81 -26.99
C ALA A 6 -29.30 -39.05 -25.72
N LEU A 7 -28.73 -39.47 -24.60
CA LEU A 7 -28.68 -38.68 -23.36
C LEU A 7 -27.53 -37.63 -23.50
N THR A 8 -27.90 -36.39 -23.63
CA THR A 8 -26.97 -35.27 -23.57
C THR A 8 -26.71 -34.96 -22.06
N ALA A 9 -25.57 -35.39 -21.57
CA ALA A 9 -25.11 -35.05 -20.23
C ALA A 9 -24.61 -33.60 -20.24
N LEU A 10 -25.40 -32.66 -19.66
CA LEU A 10 -24.93 -31.31 -19.34
C LEU A 10 -23.90 -31.41 -18.19
N MET A 11 -22.63 -31.20 -18.51
CA MET A 11 -21.60 -30.98 -17.50
C MET A 11 -21.80 -29.60 -16.88
N PHE A 12 -22.36 -29.57 -15.69
CA PHE A 12 -22.29 -28.39 -14.82
C PHE A 12 -20.84 -28.25 -14.32
N ILE A 13 -20.09 -27.31 -14.89
CA ILE A 13 -18.81 -26.88 -14.31
C ILE A 13 -19.19 -25.99 -13.12
N PRO A 14 -18.85 -26.38 -11.87
CA PRO A 14 -19.06 -25.46 -10.76
C PRO A 14 -18.13 -24.26 -10.96
N LEU A 15 -18.73 -23.08 -11.08
CA LEU A 15 -18.03 -21.81 -10.95
C LEU A 15 -17.46 -21.76 -9.55
N GLN A 16 -16.19 -22.15 -9.37
CA GLN A 16 -15.48 -21.90 -8.13
C GLN A 16 -15.40 -20.38 -7.98
N ALA A 17 -16.26 -19.84 -7.14
CA ALA A 17 -16.11 -18.49 -6.66
C ALA A 17 -14.70 -18.38 -6.05
N LEU A 18 -13.82 -17.61 -6.70
CA LEU A 18 -12.55 -17.21 -6.12
C LEU A 18 -12.89 -16.54 -4.79
N ALA A 19 -12.68 -17.26 -3.70
CA ALA A 19 -12.81 -16.68 -2.38
C ALA A 19 -11.85 -15.49 -2.34
N ALA A 20 -12.39 -14.29 -2.25
CA ALA A 20 -11.58 -13.12 -1.96
C ALA A 20 -10.89 -13.42 -0.62
N ASP A 21 -9.57 -13.49 -0.64
CA ASP A 21 -8.76 -13.67 0.56
C ASP A 21 -9.16 -12.58 1.56
N GLU A 22 -9.68 -12.99 2.70
CA GLU A 22 -10.18 -12.05 3.70
C GLU A 22 -8.98 -11.39 4.40
N LEU A 23 -8.98 -10.06 4.45
CA LEU A 23 -7.98 -9.32 5.21
C LEU A 23 -8.02 -9.75 6.68
N PRO A 24 -6.88 -9.98 7.34
CA PRO A 24 -6.85 -10.25 8.76
C PRO A 24 -7.42 -9.03 9.53
N ASN A 25 -8.18 -9.30 10.59
CA ASN A 25 -8.75 -8.24 11.43
C ASN A 25 -7.68 -7.36 12.07
N GLU A 26 -6.53 -7.95 12.41
CA GLU A 26 -5.36 -7.25 12.92
C GLU A 26 -4.08 -7.98 12.48
N LEU A 27 -3.09 -7.21 12.05
CA LEU A 27 -1.77 -7.70 11.67
C LEU A 27 -0.72 -6.70 12.13
N LEU A 28 0.26 -7.17 12.88
CA LEU A 28 1.42 -6.38 13.32
C LEU A 28 2.64 -6.88 12.59
N LEU A 29 3.32 -6.00 11.87
CA LEU A 29 4.48 -6.31 11.07
C LEU A 29 5.65 -5.40 11.44
N ARG A 30 6.83 -5.98 11.56
CA ARG A 30 8.09 -5.27 11.53
C ARG A 30 8.75 -5.48 10.18
N CYS A 31 9.00 -4.39 9.46
CA CYS A 31 9.57 -4.44 8.11
C CYS A 31 10.90 -3.70 8.10
N GLU A 32 11.89 -4.32 7.48
CA GLU A 32 13.25 -3.80 7.38
C GLU A 32 13.77 -3.92 5.94
N GLY A 33 14.59 -2.97 5.50
CA GLY A 33 15.12 -3.02 4.15
C GLY A 33 15.83 -1.73 3.74
N ASN A 34 15.71 -1.39 2.46
CA ASN A 34 16.35 -0.25 1.85
C ASN A 34 15.35 0.84 1.48
N MET A 35 15.76 2.08 1.66
CA MET A 35 15.02 3.28 1.30
C MET A 35 15.81 4.07 0.27
N ASN A 36 15.15 4.48 -0.82
CA ASN A 36 15.62 5.47 -1.77
C ASN A 36 14.69 6.69 -1.68
N ALA A 37 15.24 7.85 -1.38
CA ALA A 37 14.52 9.11 -1.34
C ALA A 37 15.07 10.07 -2.37
N VAL A 38 14.21 10.65 -3.21
CA VAL A 38 14.57 11.61 -4.26
C VAL A 38 13.77 12.88 -4.03
N LEU A 39 14.48 13.96 -3.71
CA LEU A 39 13.94 15.32 -3.75
C LEU A 39 14.19 15.85 -5.18
N GLU A 40 13.12 16.16 -5.92
CA GLU A 40 13.24 16.62 -7.32
C GLU A 40 13.35 18.13 -7.42
N SER A 41 12.70 18.85 -6.50
CA SER A 41 12.71 20.31 -6.46
C SER A 41 12.77 20.80 -5.01
N PRO A 42 13.31 21.97 -4.70
CA PRO A 42 13.91 22.95 -5.64
C PRO A 42 15.29 22.53 -6.18
N THR A 43 16.04 21.73 -5.45
CA THR A 43 17.37 21.24 -5.87
C THR A 43 17.37 19.72 -5.82
N PRO A 44 17.63 19.02 -6.94
CA PRO A 44 17.62 17.56 -6.98
C PRO A 44 18.65 16.97 -6.02
N GLN A 45 18.18 16.06 -5.18
CA GLN A 45 19.00 15.31 -4.21
C GLN A 45 18.50 13.89 -4.10
N THR A 46 19.42 12.94 -3.97
CA THR A 46 19.10 11.52 -3.76
C THR A 46 19.76 11.04 -2.48
N ARG A 47 19.01 10.30 -1.66
CA ARG A 47 19.49 9.66 -0.45
C ARG A 47 19.09 8.19 -0.42
N ASN A 48 20.07 7.32 -0.14
CA ASN A 48 19.85 5.90 0.13
C ASN A 48 20.16 5.64 1.60
N ALA A 49 19.30 4.85 2.25
CA ALA A 49 19.47 4.46 3.65
C ALA A 49 18.77 3.13 3.92
N GLY A 50 19.17 2.44 4.99
CA GLY A 50 18.35 1.38 5.57
C GLY A 50 17.12 1.96 6.27
N PHE A 51 16.09 1.17 6.43
CA PHE A 51 14.92 1.51 7.25
C PHE A 51 14.46 0.32 8.09
N SER A 52 13.79 0.63 9.19
CA SER A 52 13.02 -0.30 9.99
C SER A 52 11.74 0.41 10.40
N ILE A 53 10.58 -0.21 10.12
CA ILE A 53 9.26 0.34 10.44
C ILE A 53 8.38 -0.73 11.08
N ASN A 54 7.47 -0.30 11.95
CA ASN A 54 6.42 -1.15 12.49
C ASN A 54 5.08 -0.73 11.89
N LEU A 55 4.44 -1.65 11.18
CA LEU A 55 3.15 -1.45 10.55
C LEU A 55 2.07 -2.18 11.34
N ARG A 56 0.95 -1.52 11.57
CA ARG A 56 -0.25 -2.12 12.12
C ARG A 56 -1.38 -2.03 11.11
N LEU A 57 -1.88 -3.19 10.69
CA LEU A 57 -3.14 -3.29 9.95
C LEU A 57 -4.25 -3.55 10.98
N LYS A 58 -5.29 -2.75 10.98
CA LYS A 58 -6.49 -2.94 11.79
C LYS A 58 -7.69 -2.33 11.08
N ASP A 59 -8.82 -3.04 11.08
CA ASP A 59 -10.09 -2.57 10.51
C ASP A 59 -9.94 -2.07 9.06
N ARG A 60 -9.18 -2.81 8.24
CA ARG A 60 -8.87 -2.48 6.84
C ARG A 60 -8.07 -1.18 6.65
N SER A 61 -7.41 -0.71 7.68
CA SER A 61 -6.54 0.45 7.63
C SER A 61 -5.14 0.10 8.12
N ILE A 62 -4.12 0.68 7.49
CA ILE A 62 -2.72 0.50 7.89
C ILE A 62 -2.17 1.81 8.43
N VAL A 63 -1.36 1.70 9.47
CA VAL A 63 -0.61 2.81 10.04
C VAL A 63 0.85 2.41 10.24
N ASP A 64 1.74 3.36 9.96
CA ASP A 64 3.12 3.30 10.40
C ASP A 64 3.17 3.85 11.83
N MET A 65 3.43 2.97 12.78
CA MET A 65 3.39 3.29 14.22
C MET A 65 4.47 4.28 14.66
N GLN A 66 5.46 4.57 13.81
CA GLN A 66 6.59 5.43 14.16
C GLN A 66 6.50 6.81 13.48
N THR A 67 6.12 6.86 12.23
CA THR A 67 6.21 8.08 11.40
C THR A 67 4.85 8.59 10.92
N GLY A 68 3.78 7.81 11.05
CA GLY A 68 2.45 8.17 10.56
C GLY A 68 2.36 8.36 9.03
N VAL A 69 3.39 7.91 8.28
CA VAL A 69 3.52 8.15 6.83
C VAL A 69 2.37 7.57 6.03
N VAL A 70 1.81 6.45 6.48
CA VAL A 70 0.70 5.76 5.81
C VAL A 70 -0.58 5.74 6.63
N GLU A 71 -0.72 6.67 7.58
CA GLU A 71 -1.87 6.74 8.47
C GLU A 71 -3.19 6.88 7.71
N GLY A 72 -4.14 5.98 8.01
CA GLY A 72 -5.47 5.97 7.43
C GLY A 72 -5.53 5.52 5.97
N ALA A 73 -4.50 4.83 5.45
CA ALA A 73 -4.56 4.17 4.16
C ALA A 73 -5.57 3.02 4.20
N GLU A 74 -6.48 2.99 3.23
CA GLU A 74 -7.48 1.94 3.09
C GLU A 74 -6.87 0.73 2.40
N CYS A 75 -7.12 -0.48 2.94
CA CYS A 75 -6.50 -1.70 2.49
C CYS A 75 -7.49 -2.67 1.84
N VAL A 76 -7.02 -3.34 0.81
CA VAL A 76 -7.67 -4.50 0.18
C VAL A 76 -6.68 -5.65 0.08
N GLN A 77 -7.17 -6.88 0.09
CA GLN A 77 -6.34 -8.06 -0.17
C GLN A 77 -6.83 -8.78 -1.41
N VAL A 78 -5.89 -9.09 -2.31
CA VAL A 78 -6.15 -9.86 -3.53
C VAL A 78 -5.00 -10.80 -3.76
N ASN A 79 -5.28 -12.11 -3.92
CA ASN A 79 -4.28 -13.15 -4.22
C ASN A 79 -3.08 -13.17 -3.25
N GLY A 80 -3.32 -12.99 -1.95
CA GLY A 80 -2.26 -12.97 -0.94
C GLY A 80 -1.42 -11.68 -0.89
N GLU A 81 -1.78 -10.66 -1.68
CA GLU A 81 -1.17 -9.33 -1.62
C GLU A 81 -2.11 -8.34 -0.94
N ILE A 82 -1.61 -7.64 0.07
CA ILE A 82 -2.30 -6.53 0.73
C ILE A 82 -1.84 -5.24 0.04
N LYS A 83 -2.79 -4.48 -0.50
CA LYS A 83 -2.57 -3.16 -1.07
C LYS A 83 -3.31 -2.12 -0.23
N CYS A 84 -2.60 -1.08 0.22
CA CYS A 84 -3.18 0.04 0.94
C CYS A 84 -2.82 1.35 0.25
N GLU A 85 -3.79 2.26 0.10
CA GLU A 85 -3.57 3.56 -0.55
C GLU A 85 -4.19 4.68 0.29
N ALA A 86 -3.50 5.81 0.34
CA ALA A 86 -4.01 7.05 0.93
C ALA A 86 -3.55 8.27 0.14
N THR A 87 -4.43 9.25 0.05
CA THR A 87 -4.09 10.61 -0.38
C THR A 87 -4.54 11.57 0.71
N LYS A 88 -3.63 12.40 1.20
CA LYS A 88 -3.91 13.37 2.27
C LYS A 88 -3.42 14.75 1.92
N LEU A 89 -4.14 15.74 2.42
CA LEU A 89 -3.77 17.16 2.38
C LEU A 89 -3.46 17.62 3.80
N TYR A 90 -2.33 18.27 3.97
CA TYR A 90 -1.89 18.86 5.23
C TYR A 90 -1.81 20.37 5.05
N PRO A 91 -2.85 21.13 5.48
CA PRO A 91 -2.81 22.57 5.40
C PRO A 91 -1.81 23.12 6.43
N LEU A 92 -0.97 24.04 5.98
CA LEU A 92 -0.04 24.82 6.78
C LEU A 92 -0.40 26.32 6.64
N PRO A 93 0.12 27.22 7.47
CA PRO A 93 -0.25 28.64 7.42
C PRO A 93 -0.06 29.30 6.05
N ASN A 94 0.96 28.89 5.28
CA ASN A 94 1.31 29.51 3.99
C ASN A 94 1.55 28.49 2.87
N SER A 95 1.20 27.22 3.10
CA SER A 95 1.38 26.16 2.11
C SER A 95 0.43 24.99 2.36
N VAL A 96 0.34 24.10 1.38
CA VAL A 96 -0.40 22.84 1.50
C VAL A 96 0.52 21.71 1.06
N ILE A 97 0.70 20.72 1.92
CA ILE A 97 1.39 19.50 1.53
C ILE A 97 0.36 18.46 1.08
N LYS A 98 0.44 18.04 -0.17
CA LYS A 98 -0.28 16.89 -0.70
C LYS A 98 0.61 15.66 -0.59
N ARG A 99 0.13 14.60 0.02
CA ARG A 99 0.85 13.35 0.16
C ARG A 99 0.05 12.19 -0.40
N PHE A 100 0.68 11.37 -1.22
CA PHE A 100 0.18 10.09 -1.68
C PHE A 100 1.06 8.99 -1.13
N SER A 101 0.46 7.91 -0.65
CA SER A 101 1.18 6.73 -0.20
C SER A 101 0.50 5.45 -0.67
N THR A 102 1.31 4.49 -1.08
CA THR A 102 0.87 3.13 -1.40
C THR A 102 1.76 2.13 -0.69
N VAL A 103 1.14 1.14 -0.07
CA VAL A 103 1.83 0.02 0.56
C VAL A 103 1.39 -1.27 -0.11
N PHE A 104 2.35 -2.09 -0.52
CA PHE A 104 2.14 -3.45 -0.98
C PHE A 104 2.85 -4.41 -0.03
N ILE A 105 2.16 -5.43 0.45
CA ILE A 105 2.72 -6.48 1.29
C ILE A 105 2.31 -7.82 0.70
N ASN A 106 3.29 -8.57 0.20
CA ASN A 106 3.07 -9.94 -0.23
C ASN A 106 3.15 -10.86 0.98
N ARG A 107 2.02 -11.48 1.36
CA ARG A 107 1.94 -12.35 2.54
C ARG A 107 2.73 -13.66 2.39
N ASN A 108 2.92 -14.13 1.17
CA ASN A 108 3.62 -15.39 0.90
C ASN A 108 5.14 -15.19 0.93
N THR A 109 5.65 -14.14 0.26
CA THR A 109 7.08 -13.83 0.21
C THR A 109 7.53 -12.91 1.34
N ARG A 110 6.57 -12.26 2.04
CA ARG A 110 6.79 -11.24 3.08
C ARG A 110 7.46 -9.96 2.58
N GLU A 111 7.47 -9.78 1.27
CA GLU A 111 8.03 -8.57 0.66
C GLU A 111 7.12 -7.35 0.90
N LEU A 112 7.76 -6.24 1.24
CA LEU A 112 7.16 -4.92 1.36
C LEU A 112 7.65 -4.03 0.22
N THR A 113 6.73 -3.32 -0.40
CA THR A 113 7.00 -2.12 -1.18
C THR A 113 6.14 -0.99 -0.65
N LEU A 114 6.78 0.09 -0.19
CA LEU A 114 6.10 1.31 0.26
C LEU A 114 6.56 2.46 -0.63
N TRP A 115 5.62 3.05 -1.33
CA TRP A 115 5.80 4.24 -2.15
C TRP A 115 5.15 5.44 -1.49
N LEU A 116 5.89 6.55 -1.40
CA LEU A 116 5.40 7.82 -0.90
C LEU A 116 5.78 8.92 -1.88
N GLU A 117 4.82 9.75 -2.23
CA GLU A 117 5.06 11.03 -2.92
C GLU A 117 4.49 12.17 -2.09
N SER A 118 5.23 13.26 -2.02
CA SER A 118 4.86 14.46 -1.27
C SER A 118 5.16 15.69 -2.11
N TRP A 119 4.16 16.54 -2.28
CA TRP A 119 4.24 17.81 -2.99
C TRP A 119 3.93 18.94 -2.02
N ASP A 120 4.80 19.94 -1.96
CA ASP A 120 4.60 21.18 -1.20
C ASP A 120 4.16 22.29 -2.15
N TYR A 121 2.95 22.81 -1.96
CA TYR A 121 2.38 23.90 -2.75
C TYR A 121 2.37 25.16 -1.91
N GLN A 122 2.90 26.26 -2.46
CA GLN A 122 2.81 27.57 -1.83
C GLN A 122 1.38 28.11 -2.01
N GLY A 123 0.79 28.62 -0.92
CA GLY A 123 -0.57 29.14 -0.93
C GLY A 123 -1.57 28.26 -0.18
N SER A 124 -2.86 28.53 -0.38
CA SER A 124 -3.94 27.90 0.38
C SER A 124 -4.52 26.63 -0.25
N ASP A 125 -4.12 26.30 -1.45
CA ASP A 125 -4.61 25.14 -2.18
C ASP A 125 -3.46 24.33 -2.84
N ALA A 126 -3.72 23.06 -3.14
CA ALA A 126 -2.77 22.17 -3.80
C ALA A 126 -2.88 22.31 -5.32
N SER A 127 -2.70 23.52 -5.85
CA SER A 127 -2.79 23.84 -7.28
C SER A 127 -1.47 24.41 -7.82
N GLY A 128 -1.30 24.35 -9.14
CA GLY A 128 -0.13 24.88 -9.81
C GLY A 128 1.12 23.98 -9.70
N THR A 129 2.31 24.61 -9.80
CA THR A 129 3.60 23.92 -9.71
C THR A 129 4.03 23.81 -8.25
N PRO A 130 4.34 22.61 -7.73
CA PRO A 130 4.82 22.46 -6.35
C PRO A 130 6.20 23.12 -6.19
N ALA A 131 6.41 23.75 -5.05
CA ALA A 131 7.72 24.31 -4.67
C ALA A 131 8.72 23.20 -4.30
N ALA A 132 8.23 22.09 -3.78
CA ALA A 132 9.05 20.91 -3.51
C ALA A 132 8.29 19.63 -3.88
N HIS A 133 9.03 18.65 -4.40
CA HIS A 133 8.53 17.32 -4.71
C HIS A 133 9.50 16.27 -4.19
N LEU A 134 9.02 15.42 -3.29
CA LEU A 134 9.76 14.33 -2.68
C LEU A 134 9.13 13.00 -3.05
N ARG A 135 9.95 12.04 -3.51
CA ARG A 135 9.57 10.64 -3.69
C ARG A 135 10.39 9.76 -2.76
N VAL A 136 9.75 8.80 -2.13
CA VAL A 136 10.40 7.81 -1.27
C VAL A 136 9.91 6.42 -1.67
N LEU A 137 10.85 5.53 -1.98
CA LEU A 137 10.60 4.11 -2.18
C LEU A 137 11.30 3.34 -1.07
N ARG A 138 10.55 2.50 -0.36
CA ARG A 138 11.08 1.54 0.60
C ARG A 138 10.75 0.13 0.13
N THR A 139 11.77 -0.73 0.08
CA THR A 139 11.61 -2.14 -0.26
C THR A 139 12.31 -2.99 0.78
N GLY A 140 11.67 -4.06 1.22
CA GLY A 140 12.24 -4.89 2.28
C GLY A 140 11.42 -6.12 2.59
N LEU A 141 11.70 -6.73 3.71
CA LEU A 141 11.01 -7.92 4.21
C LEU A 141 10.31 -7.59 5.53
N CYS A 142 9.11 -8.14 5.68
CA CYS A 142 8.30 -8.02 6.89
C CYS A 142 8.30 -9.33 7.67
N HIS A 143 8.30 -9.21 8.99
CA HIS A 143 8.14 -10.31 9.93
C HIS A 143 6.94 -10.03 10.82
N ASP A 144 6.22 -11.10 11.17
CA ASP A 144 5.14 -10.99 12.15
C ASP A 144 5.72 -10.54 13.49
N ASN A 145 5.21 -9.46 14.03
CA ASN A 145 5.63 -8.93 15.31
C ASN A 145 4.61 -9.35 16.38
N ALA A 146 4.84 -10.54 16.97
CA ALA A 146 3.95 -11.11 17.98
C ALA A 146 4.11 -10.51 19.38
N LEU A 147 4.98 -9.50 19.54
CA LEU A 147 5.36 -8.94 20.83
C LEU A 147 5.01 -7.45 20.91
N PHE A 148 3.74 -7.17 21.14
CA PHE A 148 3.28 -5.94 21.79
C PHE A 148 2.14 -6.28 22.75
#